data_bbd04e98b516a26b120ddb44c810691b
#
_entry.id   bbd04e98b516a26b120ddb44c810691b
#
_cell.length_a   1.000
_cell.length_b   1.000
_cell.length_c   1.000
_cell.angle_alpha   90.00
_cell.angle_beta   90.00
_cell.angle_gamma   90.00
#
_symmetry.space_group_name_H-M   'P 1'
#
loop_
_entity.id
_entity.type
_entity.pdbx_description
1 polymer ?
#
loop_
_entity_poly.entity_id
_entity_poly.type
_entity_poly.pdbx_seq_one_letter_code
_entity_poly.pdbx_strand_id
1 'polypeptide(L)'
;MTVTVAEFEIADSPDAWTRAGFTVDGDPVCRVGGARIRLVGRERGSGIVGWSLRGLPKSAGSADVDGIPTTHSAADPAQPASHANGATAIDHVVLMSPDLDRTVASLAAIGVAPRRERDAELGGRPIRQIFFRFGEVIVEVVGSPETASEGPSTLWGITYVVADIDATASFFGEHAGPVKDAVQRGRRITTLRHRDLGMSVRTAMISAIPER
;
A
#
# COMPACT_ATOMS: atom_id res chain seq x y z
N MET A 1 4.66 -20.53 8.01
CA MET A 1 4.90 -19.80 6.75
C MET A 1 4.58 -18.35 7.01
N THR A 2 5.32 -17.41 6.41
CA THR A 2 5.07 -15.97 6.58
C THR A 2 4.06 -15.51 5.54
N VAL A 3 3.01 -14.81 5.96
CA VAL A 3 2.04 -14.19 5.03
C VAL A 3 2.70 -13.00 4.36
N THR A 4 2.61 -12.90 3.03
CA THR A 4 3.19 -11.81 2.23
C THR A 4 2.19 -11.31 1.20
N VAL A 5 2.28 -10.03 0.84
CA VAL A 5 1.49 -9.48 -0.27
C VAL A 5 2.04 -10.04 -1.58
N ALA A 6 1.15 -10.60 -2.40
CA ALA A 6 1.46 -11.03 -3.76
C ALA A 6 1.08 -9.97 -4.78
N GLU A 7 -0.12 -9.40 -4.62
CA GLU A 7 -0.69 -8.47 -5.59
C GLU A 7 -1.69 -7.52 -4.91
N PHE A 8 -1.77 -6.28 -5.36
CA PHE A 8 -2.87 -5.37 -5.13
C PHE A 8 -3.69 -5.22 -6.41
N GLU A 9 -5.01 -5.29 -6.32
CA GLU A 9 -5.92 -4.96 -7.41
C GLU A 9 -6.35 -3.49 -7.30
N ILE A 10 -6.10 -2.71 -8.36
CA ILE A 10 -6.37 -1.27 -8.37
C ILE A 10 -7.29 -0.94 -9.52
N ALA A 11 -8.38 -0.24 -9.20
CA ALA A 11 -9.38 0.19 -10.17
C ALA A 11 -8.94 1.44 -10.95
N ASP A 12 -7.81 1.34 -11.64
CA ASP A 12 -7.25 2.36 -12.51
C ASP A 12 -6.98 1.82 -13.92
N SER A 13 -6.86 2.74 -14.89
CA SER A 13 -6.42 2.39 -16.23
C SER A 13 -4.90 2.25 -16.29
N PRO A 14 -4.35 1.37 -17.15
CA PRO A 14 -2.90 1.26 -17.41
C PRO A 14 -2.25 2.58 -17.81
N ASP A 15 -2.94 3.40 -18.60
CA ASP A 15 -2.44 4.69 -19.08
C ASP A 15 -2.15 5.69 -17.96
N ALA A 16 -2.96 5.70 -16.90
CA ALA A 16 -2.73 6.57 -15.74
C ALA A 16 -1.41 6.21 -15.04
N TRP A 17 -1.12 4.93 -14.91
CA TRP A 17 0.10 4.44 -14.28
C TRP A 17 1.34 4.61 -15.14
N THR A 18 1.19 4.43 -16.47
CA THR A 18 2.27 4.72 -17.43
C THR A 18 2.62 6.22 -17.40
N ARG A 19 1.62 7.13 -17.39
CA ARG A 19 1.87 8.57 -17.23
C ARG A 19 2.55 8.91 -15.90
N ALA A 20 2.24 8.18 -14.83
CA ALA A 20 2.92 8.32 -13.55
C ALA A 20 4.32 7.68 -13.52
N GLY A 21 4.85 7.22 -14.65
CA GLY A 21 6.20 6.69 -14.79
C GLY A 21 6.38 5.25 -14.30
N PHE A 22 5.30 4.52 -14.06
CA PHE A 22 5.38 3.09 -13.81
C PHE A 22 5.48 2.32 -15.13
N THR A 23 6.33 1.31 -15.16
CA THR A 23 6.35 0.32 -16.24
C THR A 23 5.17 -0.62 -16.05
N VAL A 24 4.29 -0.66 -17.05
CA VAL A 24 3.11 -1.53 -17.09
C VAL A 24 3.34 -2.59 -18.15
N ASP A 25 3.22 -3.86 -17.79
CA ASP A 25 3.37 -5.00 -18.71
C ASP A 25 2.15 -5.10 -19.66
N GLY A 26 2.25 -5.92 -20.71
CA GLY A 26 1.14 -6.14 -21.66
C GLY A 26 -0.09 -6.80 -21.01
N ASP A 27 0.09 -7.59 -19.96
CA ASP A 27 -0.94 -8.00 -19.00
C ASP A 27 -0.95 -6.91 -17.92
N PRO A 28 -1.96 -6.00 -17.82
CA PRO A 28 -1.88 -4.70 -17.15
C PRO A 28 -1.45 -4.78 -15.68
N VAL A 29 -0.17 -5.08 -15.49
CA VAL A 29 0.49 -5.30 -14.20
C VAL A 29 1.75 -4.46 -14.10
N CYS A 30 1.93 -3.76 -12.97
CA CYS A 30 3.20 -3.16 -12.58
C CYS A 30 3.88 -4.10 -11.57
N ARG A 31 5.19 -4.35 -11.73
CA ARG A 31 5.99 -5.20 -10.83
C ARG A 31 6.90 -4.33 -9.98
N VAL A 32 6.50 -4.07 -8.73
CA VAL A 32 7.21 -3.19 -7.80
C VAL A 32 7.74 -3.99 -6.62
N GLY A 33 9.05 -4.14 -6.53
CA GLY A 33 9.67 -5.08 -5.59
C GLY A 33 9.17 -6.52 -5.84
N GLY A 34 8.90 -7.26 -4.79
CA GLY A 34 8.35 -8.62 -4.87
C GLY A 34 6.83 -8.70 -5.08
N ALA A 35 6.14 -7.57 -5.19
CA ALA A 35 4.68 -7.49 -5.35
C ALA A 35 4.26 -7.08 -6.77
N ARG A 36 3.01 -7.39 -7.11
CA ARG A 36 2.35 -6.95 -8.33
C ARG A 36 1.28 -5.92 -8.01
N ILE A 37 1.03 -5.02 -8.93
CA ILE A 37 -0.09 -4.12 -8.94
C ILE A 37 -0.85 -4.39 -10.23
N ARG A 38 -2.02 -5.01 -10.11
CA ARG A 38 -2.91 -5.31 -11.23
C ARG A 38 -3.89 -4.18 -11.44
N LEU A 39 -3.91 -3.63 -12.65
CA LEU A 39 -4.78 -2.53 -13.04
C LEU A 39 -6.04 -3.10 -13.67
N VAL A 40 -7.13 -3.09 -12.89
CA VAL A 40 -8.38 -3.80 -13.27
C VAL A 40 -9.42 -2.90 -13.94
N GLY A 41 -9.09 -1.63 -14.17
CA GLY A 41 -9.99 -0.67 -14.85
C GLY A 41 -10.97 0.03 -13.92
N ARG A 42 -11.43 1.21 -14.35
CA ARG A 42 -12.33 2.09 -13.58
C ARG A 42 -13.73 1.53 -13.39
N GLU A 43 -14.16 0.62 -14.23
CA GLU A 43 -15.45 -0.07 -14.12
C GLU A 43 -15.52 -0.98 -12.88
N ARG A 44 -14.37 -1.34 -12.30
CA ARG A 44 -14.28 -2.12 -11.05
C ARG A 44 -14.39 -1.26 -9.79
N GLY A 45 -14.45 0.07 -9.93
CA GLY A 45 -14.55 0.98 -8.78
C GLY A 45 -13.49 2.08 -8.76
N SER A 46 -12.92 2.34 -7.59
CA SER A 46 -11.89 3.36 -7.36
C SER A 46 -10.97 2.95 -6.23
N GLY A 47 -9.69 3.23 -6.36
CA GLY A 47 -8.69 2.89 -5.36
C GLY A 47 -8.26 1.44 -5.41
N ILE A 48 -7.82 0.92 -4.27
CA ILE A 48 -7.42 -0.48 -4.12
C ILE A 48 -8.68 -1.28 -3.80
N VAL A 49 -9.08 -2.19 -4.69
CA VAL A 49 -10.34 -2.93 -4.60
C VAL A 49 -10.16 -4.35 -4.03
N GLY A 50 -8.93 -4.80 -3.87
CA GLY A 50 -8.61 -6.10 -3.30
C GLY A 50 -7.11 -6.36 -3.26
N TRP A 51 -6.75 -7.49 -2.68
CA TRP A 51 -5.38 -8.00 -2.66
C TRP A 51 -5.31 -9.51 -2.76
N SER A 52 -4.14 -9.99 -3.18
CA SER A 52 -3.80 -11.42 -3.11
C SER A 52 -2.64 -11.62 -2.14
N LEU A 53 -2.77 -12.62 -1.27
CA LEU A 53 -1.78 -12.93 -0.25
C LEU A 53 -1.19 -14.33 -0.47
N ARG A 54 0.12 -14.47 -0.25
CA ARG A 54 0.84 -15.75 -0.18
C ARG A 54 0.94 -16.22 1.26
N GLY A 55 0.99 -17.53 1.47
CA GLY A 55 1.24 -18.12 2.78
C GLY A 55 0.07 -18.08 3.73
N LEU A 56 -1.15 -17.82 3.25
CA LEU A 56 -2.35 -17.91 4.07
C LEU A 56 -2.53 -19.32 4.63
N PRO A 57 -2.99 -19.46 5.90
CA PRO A 57 -3.32 -20.76 6.46
C PRO A 57 -4.44 -21.44 5.65
N LYS A 58 -4.38 -22.75 5.50
CA LYS A 58 -5.43 -23.52 4.78
C LYS A 58 -6.83 -23.33 5.40
N SER A 59 -6.89 -23.02 6.70
CA SER A 59 -8.11 -22.74 7.44
C SER A 59 -8.70 -21.35 7.16
N ALA A 60 -7.94 -20.45 6.53
CA ALA A 60 -8.42 -19.08 6.27
C ALA A 60 -9.50 -19.02 5.18
N GLY A 61 -9.72 -20.10 4.42
CA GLY A 61 -10.74 -20.15 3.37
C GLY A 61 -10.55 -19.05 2.31
N SER A 62 -11.61 -18.75 1.57
CA SER A 62 -11.70 -17.61 0.64
C SER A 62 -12.39 -16.41 1.31
N ALA A 63 -12.21 -16.24 2.61
CA ALA A 63 -12.87 -15.18 3.35
C ALA A 63 -12.09 -13.88 3.24
N ASP A 64 -12.81 -12.78 3.06
CA ASP A 64 -12.27 -11.43 3.08
C ASP A 64 -11.60 -11.14 4.43
N VAL A 65 -10.48 -10.43 4.40
CA VAL A 65 -9.81 -9.98 5.62
C VAL A 65 -10.42 -8.65 6.03
N ASP A 66 -11.22 -8.68 7.09
CA ASP A 66 -11.95 -7.53 7.63
C ASP A 66 -12.79 -6.77 6.56
N GLY A 67 -13.41 -7.53 5.64
CA GLY A 67 -14.20 -7.00 4.54
C GLY A 67 -13.37 -6.53 3.32
N ILE A 68 -12.05 -6.69 3.33
CA ILE A 68 -11.21 -6.45 2.16
C ILE A 68 -11.20 -7.71 1.29
N PRO A 69 -11.63 -7.65 0.01
CA PRO A 69 -11.57 -8.77 -0.91
C PRO A 69 -10.16 -9.37 -0.96
N THR A 70 -10.04 -10.63 -0.53
CA THR A 70 -8.75 -11.29 -0.33
C THR A 70 -8.72 -12.60 -1.11
N THR A 71 -7.69 -12.80 -1.92
CA THR A 71 -7.45 -14.06 -2.63
C THR A 71 -6.14 -14.72 -2.20
N HIS A 72 -6.08 -16.04 -2.27
CA HIS A 72 -4.85 -16.79 -2.04
C HIS A 72 -4.01 -16.83 -3.31
N SER A 73 -2.72 -16.49 -3.20
CA SER A 73 -1.76 -16.60 -4.30
C SER A 73 -0.75 -17.71 -4.05
N ALA A 74 -0.56 -18.56 -5.05
CA ALA A 74 0.54 -19.53 -5.12
C ALA A 74 1.70 -19.02 -6.02
N ALA A 75 1.56 -17.83 -6.62
CA ALA A 75 2.58 -17.30 -7.53
C ALA A 75 3.85 -16.91 -6.76
N ASP A 76 4.99 -17.12 -7.38
CA ASP A 76 6.28 -16.66 -6.88
C ASP A 76 6.31 -15.12 -6.76
N PRO A 77 7.20 -14.55 -5.91
CA PRO A 77 7.45 -13.13 -5.89
C PRO A 77 7.73 -12.56 -7.27
N ALA A 78 7.24 -11.35 -7.53
CA ALA A 78 7.51 -10.70 -8.82
C ALA A 78 9.01 -10.43 -9.00
N GLN A 79 9.48 -10.54 -10.24
CA GLN A 79 10.77 -9.94 -10.59
C GLN A 79 10.55 -8.44 -10.80
N PRO A 80 11.22 -7.56 -10.06
CA PRO A 80 10.99 -6.12 -10.15
C PRO A 80 11.22 -5.58 -11.57
N ALA A 81 10.40 -4.64 -11.98
CA ALA A 81 10.65 -3.84 -13.18
C ALA A 81 11.39 -2.54 -12.78
N SER A 82 12.06 -1.92 -13.74
CA SER A 82 12.56 -0.56 -13.60
C SER A 82 11.44 0.42 -13.93
N HIS A 83 11.33 1.48 -13.14
CA HIS A 83 10.29 2.51 -13.28
C HIS A 83 10.92 3.89 -13.50
N ALA A 84 10.41 4.65 -14.46
CA ALA A 84 10.93 5.99 -14.78
C ALA A 84 10.80 6.97 -13.60
N ASN A 85 9.81 6.75 -12.71
CA ASN A 85 9.61 7.54 -11.50
C ASN A 85 10.54 7.14 -10.33
N GLY A 86 11.44 6.18 -10.53
CA GLY A 86 12.41 5.74 -9.53
C GLY A 86 11.88 4.77 -8.46
N ALA A 87 10.62 4.32 -8.55
CA ALA A 87 10.06 3.35 -7.60
C ALA A 87 10.80 2.01 -7.66
N THR A 88 11.18 1.48 -6.49
CA THR A 88 11.94 0.22 -6.36
C THR A 88 11.22 -0.84 -5.54
N ALA A 89 10.40 -0.43 -4.58
CA ALA A 89 9.66 -1.33 -3.70
C ALA A 89 8.39 -0.64 -3.16
N ILE A 90 7.50 -1.41 -2.55
CA ILE A 90 6.39 -0.90 -1.75
C ILE A 90 6.87 -0.84 -0.29
N ASP A 91 6.88 0.36 0.31
CA ASP A 91 7.22 0.56 1.71
C ASP A 91 6.06 0.12 2.60
N HIS A 92 4.91 0.74 2.40
CA HIS A 92 3.69 0.38 3.13
C HIS A 92 2.42 0.68 2.35
N VAL A 93 1.37 -0.02 2.74
CA VAL A 93 -0.01 0.30 2.38
C VAL A 93 -0.77 0.71 3.63
N VAL A 94 -1.58 1.77 3.52
CA VAL A 94 -2.45 2.22 4.61
C VAL A 94 -3.78 1.48 4.52
N LEU A 95 -4.18 0.88 5.63
CA LEU A 95 -5.48 0.24 5.83
C LEU A 95 -6.29 1.08 6.81
N MET A 96 -7.37 1.67 6.32
CA MET A 96 -8.31 2.41 7.18
C MET A 96 -9.28 1.43 7.82
N SER A 97 -9.27 1.40 9.15
CA SER A 97 -10.10 0.52 9.96
C SER A 97 -11.24 1.30 10.62
N PRO A 98 -12.49 0.86 10.47
CA PRO A 98 -13.59 1.41 11.25
C PRO A 98 -13.67 0.83 12.68
N ASP A 99 -12.97 -0.31 12.93
CA ASP A 99 -12.91 -0.99 14.21
C ASP A 99 -11.54 -1.68 14.35
N LEU A 100 -10.65 -1.07 15.14
CA LEU A 100 -9.27 -1.54 15.30
C LEU A 100 -9.19 -2.95 15.89
N ASP A 101 -10.00 -3.28 16.89
CA ASP A 101 -9.97 -4.57 17.56
C ASP A 101 -10.40 -5.68 16.59
N ARG A 102 -11.45 -5.45 15.81
CA ARG A 102 -11.92 -6.36 14.78
C ARG A 102 -10.87 -6.57 13.69
N THR A 103 -10.24 -5.48 13.23
CA THR A 103 -9.19 -5.56 12.19
C THR A 103 -7.98 -6.35 12.72
N VAL A 104 -7.52 -6.08 13.95
CA VAL A 104 -6.42 -6.82 14.58
C VAL A 104 -6.76 -8.31 14.71
N ALA A 105 -7.99 -8.64 15.15
CA ALA A 105 -8.45 -10.03 15.24
C ALA A 105 -8.48 -10.71 13.86
N SER A 106 -8.96 -10.03 12.83
CA SER A 106 -9.00 -10.54 11.45
C SER A 106 -7.60 -10.81 10.88
N LEU A 107 -6.63 -9.94 11.15
CA LEU A 107 -5.24 -10.13 10.76
C LEU A 107 -4.56 -11.26 11.56
N ALA A 108 -4.88 -11.39 12.86
CA ALA A 108 -4.40 -12.49 13.67
C ALA A 108 -4.93 -13.85 13.18
N ALA A 109 -6.18 -13.91 12.71
CA ALA A 109 -6.78 -15.13 12.16
C ALA A 109 -6.05 -15.68 10.94
N ILE A 110 -5.39 -14.82 10.16
CA ILE A 110 -4.52 -15.22 9.05
C ILE A 110 -3.04 -15.38 9.44
N GLY A 111 -2.74 -15.33 10.74
CA GLY A 111 -1.39 -15.57 11.29
C GLY A 111 -0.46 -14.35 11.25
N VAL A 112 -1.00 -13.13 11.18
CA VAL A 112 -0.20 -11.90 11.18
C VAL A 112 -0.44 -11.11 12.46
N ALA A 113 0.60 -10.98 13.29
CA ALA A 113 0.54 -10.25 14.55
C ALA A 113 1.06 -8.81 14.40
N PRO A 114 0.58 -7.87 15.23
CA PRO A 114 1.09 -6.51 15.25
C PRO A 114 2.57 -6.49 15.69
N ARG A 115 3.34 -5.57 15.11
CA ARG A 115 4.76 -5.39 15.41
C ARG A 115 5.03 -4.15 16.25
N ARG A 116 4.18 -3.14 16.09
CA ARG A 116 4.31 -1.85 16.76
C ARG A 116 2.97 -1.14 16.71
N GLU A 117 2.73 -0.33 17.73
CA GLU A 117 1.60 0.61 17.78
C GLU A 117 2.10 2.02 18.08
N ARG A 118 1.32 3.00 17.68
CA ARG A 118 1.59 4.40 17.94
C ARG A 118 0.31 5.21 17.92
N ASP A 119 0.11 6.03 18.94
CA ASP A 119 -0.93 7.06 18.93
C ASP A 119 -0.45 8.28 18.14
N ALA A 120 -1.34 8.90 17.40
CA ALA A 120 -1.09 10.06 16.57
C ALA A 120 -2.37 10.91 16.45
N GLU A 121 -2.29 11.97 15.67
CA GLU A 121 -3.42 12.84 15.37
C GLU A 121 -3.54 13.03 13.86
N LEU A 122 -4.75 12.99 13.35
CA LEU A 122 -5.06 13.27 11.96
C LEU A 122 -6.24 14.26 11.88
N GLY A 123 -5.96 15.46 11.37
CA GLY A 123 -6.99 16.51 11.25
C GLY A 123 -7.64 16.89 12.58
N GLY A 124 -6.88 16.94 13.68
CA GLY A 124 -7.36 17.28 15.02
C GLY A 124 -8.10 16.14 15.72
N ARG A 125 -8.06 14.92 15.20
CA ARG A 125 -8.70 13.74 15.80
C ARG A 125 -7.66 12.72 16.22
N PRO A 126 -7.79 12.11 17.41
CA PRO A 126 -6.90 11.04 17.84
C PRO A 126 -7.07 9.83 16.93
N ILE A 127 -5.96 9.29 16.49
CA ILE A 127 -5.88 8.03 15.74
C ILE A 127 -4.85 7.10 16.38
N ARG A 128 -5.03 5.81 16.17
CA ARG A 128 -4.00 4.80 16.43
C ARG A 128 -3.53 4.19 15.13
N GLN A 129 -2.22 4.03 15.02
CA GLN A 129 -1.53 3.36 13.93
C GLN A 129 -0.97 2.04 14.46
N ILE A 130 -1.35 0.93 13.86
CA ILE A 130 -0.87 -0.41 14.21
C ILE A 130 -0.17 -0.99 12.99
N PHE A 131 1.08 -1.38 13.15
CA PHE A 131 1.94 -1.80 12.04
C PHE A 131 2.08 -3.33 12.00
N PHE A 132 1.75 -3.90 10.85
CA PHE A 132 1.87 -5.33 10.56
C PHE A 132 2.87 -5.55 9.44
N ARG A 133 3.57 -6.69 9.44
CA ARG A 133 4.55 -6.99 8.41
C ARG A 133 4.08 -8.15 7.54
N PHE A 134 3.96 -7.89 6.25
CA PHE A 134 3.59 -8.83 5.19
C PHE A 134 4.77 -9.06 4.26
N GLY A 135 5.81 -9.76 4.73
CA GLY A 135 7.06 -9.88 4.01
C GLY A 135 7.82 -8.55 3.97
N GLU A 136 8.01 -7.99 2.77
CA GLU A 136 8.66 -6.70 2.58
C GLU A 136 7.71 -5.51 2.80
N VAL A 137 6.41 -5.71 2.61
CA VAL A 137 5.39 -4.66 2.73
C VAL A 137 4.94 -4.51 4.18
N ILE A 138 4.83 -3.27 4.64
CA ILE A 138 4.18 -2.94 5.91
C ILE A 138 2.71 -2.63 5.62
N VAL A 139 1.79 -3.20 6.39
CA VAL A 139 0.40 -2.76 6.46
C VAL A 139 0.24 -1.87 7.68
N GLU A 140 -0.04 -0.60 7.44
CA GLU A 140 -0.30 0.40 8.47
C GLU A 140 -1.81 0.52 8.67
N VAL A 141 -2.32 -0.11 9.72
CA VAL A 141 -3.73 -0.02 10.11
C VAL A 141 -3.94 1.29 10.87
N VAL A 142 -4.89 2.09 10.40
CA VAL A 142 -5.23 3.41 10.98
C VAL A 142 -6.71 3.42 11.34
N GLY A 143 -7.03 3.78 12.56
CA GLY A 143 -8.40 3.90 13.04
C GLY A 143 -8.49 4.76 14.29
N SER A 144 -9.72 5.00 14.77
CA SER A 144 -9.96 5.68 16.04
C SER A 144 -9.64 4.74 17.21
N PRO A 145 -8.89 5.17 18.23
CA PRO A 145 -8.70 4.41 19.46
C PRO A 145 -9.92 4.42 20.39
N GLU A 146 -10.88 5.30 20.15
CA GLU A 146 -11.99 5.58 21.07
C GLU A 146 -13.33 5.09 20.53
N THR A 147 -13.47 4.95 19.22
CA THR A 147 -14.76 4.65 18.60
C THR A 147 -14.61 3.56 17.56
N ALA A 148 -15.51 2.58 17.62
CA ALA A 148 -15.70 1.58 16.58
C ALA A 148 -16.97 1.92 15.77
N SER A 149 -16.97 1.59 14.49
CA SER A 149 -18.12 1.70 13.61
C SER A 149 -18.27 0.47 12.73
N GLU A 150 -19.43 0.30 12.15
CA GLU A 150 -19.70 -0.77 11.19
C GLU A 150 -19.04 -0.51 9.83
N GLY A 151 -19.01 -1.53 8.99
CA GLY A 151 -18.49 -1.48 7.64
C GLY A 151 -17.14 -2.18 7.48
N PRO A 152 -16.67 -2.37 6.23
CA PRO A 152 -15.39 -3.02 5.95
C PRO A 152 -14.21 -2.08 6.21
N SER A 153 -13.07 -2.66 6.50
CA SER A 153 -11.78 -1.99 6.33
C SER A 153 -11.51 -1.73 4.85
N THR A 154 -10.69 -0.72 4.55
CA THR A 154 -10.33 -0.37 3.18
C THR A 154 -8.83 -0.12 3.03
N LEU A 155 -8.26 -0.56 1.92
CA LEU A 155 -6.90 -0.20 1.54
C LEU A 155 -6.93 1.21 0.90
N TRP A 156 -6.27 2.18 1.54
CA TRP A 156 -6.49 3.59 1.25
C TRP A 156 -5.43 4.24 0.38
N GLY A 157 -4.18 3.81 0.52
CA GLY A 157 -3.06 4.41 -0.20
C GLY A 157 -1.78 3.60 -0.10
N ILE A 158 -0.86 3.85 -1.02
CA ILE A 158 0.43 3.14 -1.10
C ILE A 158 1.56 4.15 -1.05
N THR A 159 2.60 3.83 -0.28
CA THR A 159 3.88 4.54 -0.27
C THR A 159 4.94 3.65 -0.91
N TYR A 160 5.64 4.20 -1.91
CA TYR A 160 6.71 3.51 -2.65
C TYR A 160 8.07 3.98 -2.18
N VAL A 161 9.00 3.05 -2.03
CA VAL A 161 10.42 3.37 -1.89
C VAL A 161 10.96 3.80 -3.25
N VAL A 162 11.71 4.88 -3.28
CA VAL A 162 12.39 5.35 -4.49
C VAL A 162 13.90 5.38 -4.30
N ALA A 163 14.61 5.18 -5.40
CA ALA A 163 16.08 5.18 -5.38
C ALA A 163 16.65 6.57 -5.02
N ASP A 164 16.05 7.63 -5.57
CA ASP A 164 16.42 9.03 -5.32
C ASP A 164 15.15 9.88 -5.22
N ILE A 165 14.90 10.45 -4.03
CA ILE A 165 13.69 11.21 -3.77
C ILE A 165 13.67 12.56 -4.47
N ASP A 166 14.84 13.19 -4.67
CA ASP A 166 14.93 14.48 -5.35
C ASP A 166 14.75 14.32 -6.86
N ALA A 167 15.35 13.27 -7.46
CA ALA A 167 15.11 12.91 -8.86
C ALA A 167 13.64 12.54 -9.08
N THR A 168 13.02 11.78 -8.18
CA THR A 168 11.60 11.45 -8.24
C THR A 168 10.71 12.69 -8.16
N ALA A 169 10.98 13.60 -7.20
CA ALA A 169 10.22 14.84 -7.09
C ALA A 169 10.35 15.71 -8.35
N SER A 170 11.56 15.77 -8.92
CA SER A 170 11.82 16.48 -10.18
C SER A 170 11.08 15.84 -11.36
N PHE A 171 11.01 14.51 -11.42
CA PHE A 171 10.25 13.78 -12.45
C PHE A 171 8.76 14.15 -12.43
N PHE A 172 8.16 14.22 -11.24
CA PHE A 172 6.74 14.57 -11.10
C PHE A 172 6.47 16.08 -11.21
N GLY A 173 7.45 16.94 -10.99
CA GLY A 173 7.30 18.38 -11.06
C GLY A 173 6.14 18.90 -10.18
N GLU A 174 5.20 19.59 -10.79
CA GLU A 174 4.02 20.16 -10.08
C GLU A 174 3.07 19.09 -9.50
N HIS A 175 3.15 17.85 -9.97
CA HIS A 175 2.35 16.74 -9.41
C HIS A 175 2.93 16.17 -8.13
N ALA A 176 4.13 16.57 -7.70
CA ALA A 176 4.70 16.24 -6.40
C ALA A 176 4.47 17.39 -5.40
N GLY A 177 4.14 17.01 -4.16
CA GLY A 177 4.20 17.95 -3.05
C GLY A 177 5.65 18.25 -2.64
N PRO A 178 5.87 19.17 -1.70
CA PRO A 178 7.22 19.42 -1.18
C PRO A 178 7.83 18.16 -0.58
N VAL A 179 9.11 17.91 -0.88
CA VAL A 179 9.88 16.87 -0.19
C VAL A 179 10.14 17.34 1.24
N LYS A 180 9.79 16.52 2.22
CA LYS A 180 9.94 16.80 3.66
C LYS A 180 10.47 15.58 4.40
N ASP A 181 10.91 15.78 5.64
CA ASP A 181 11.32 14.69 6.50
C ASP A 181 10.15 13.72 6.74
N ALA A 182 10.41 12.43 6.64
CA ALA A 182 9.46 11.39 7.00
C ALA A 182 9.47 11.18 8.52
N VAL A 183 8.43 10.50 9.03
CA VAL A 183 8.38 10.09 10.45
C VAL A 183 9.53 9.12 10.77
N GLN A 184 9.94 8.29 9.81
CA GLN A 184 11.13 7.45 9.94
C GLN A 184 12.37 8.33 9.80
N ARG A 185 13.15 8.36 10.88
CA ARG A 185 14.37 9.18 10.97
C ARG A 185 15.32 8.91 9.80
N GLY A 186 15.82 9.99 9.19
CA GLY A 186 16.76 9.94 8.08
C GLY A 186 16.15 9.62 6.72
N ARG A 187 14.82 9.50 6.64
CA ARG A 187 14.10 9.34 5.37
C ARG A 187 13.36 10.62 5.00
N ARG A 188 13.15 10.84 3.71
CA ARG A 188 12.37 11.96 3.17
C ARG A 188 11.20 11.43 2.35
N ILE A 189 10.11 12.17 2.31
CA ILE A 189 8.86 11.75 1.67
C ILE A 189 8.23 12.91 0.90
N THR A 190 7.59 12.58 -0.22
CA THR A 190 6.67 13.46 -0.94
C THR A 190 5.37 12.75 -1.23
N THR A 191 4.27 13.50 -1.26
CA THR A 191 2.94 13.00 -1.63
C THR A 191 2.59 13.46 -3.03
N LEU A 192 2.06 12.59 -3.87
CA LEU A 192 1.67 12.93 -5.23
C LEU A 192 0.25 13.49 -5.30
N ARG A 193 0.03 14.41 -6.22
CA ARG A 193 -1.30 14.83 -6.69
C ARG A 193 -1.83 13.75 -7.65
N HIS A 194 -2.04 12.55 -7.10
CA HIS A 194 -2.35 11.34 -7.85
C HIS A 194 -3.54 11.49 -8.81
N ARG A 195 -4.54 12.31 -8.45
CA ARG A 195 -5.73 12.58 -9.30
C ARG A 195 -5.37 13.30 -10.58
N ASP A 196 -4.41 14.23 -10.53
CA ASP A 196 -3.94 14.99 -11.70
C ASP A 196 -3.22 14.07 -12.70
N LEU A 197 -2.66 12.96 -12.22
CA LEU A 197 -2.08 11.88 -13.01
C LEU A 197 -3.11 10.86 -13.52
N GLY A 198 -4.37 11.01 -13.11
CA GLY A 198 -5.46 10.08 -13.44
C GLY A 198 -5.49 8.82 -12.56
N MET A 199 -4.70 8.77 -11.47
CA MET A 199 -4.72 7.66 -10.51
C MET A 199 -5.79 7.87 -9.44
N SER A 200 -6.42 6.78 -8.98
CA SER A 200 -7.39 6.83 -7.86
C SER A 200 -6.76 6.52 -6.51
N VAL A 201 -5.61 5.88 -6.50
CA VAL A 201 -4.91 5.50 -5.27
C VAL A 201 -4.08 6.67 -4.75
N ARG A 202 -4.24 6.99 -3.47
CA ARG A 202 -3.37 7.96 -2.79
C ARG A 202 -1.95 7.42 -2.77
N THR A 203 -1.02 8.22 -3.26
CA THR A 203 0.35 7.78 -3.53
C THR A 203 1.34 8.72 -2.88
N ALA A 204 2.32 8.15 -2.19
CA ALA A 204 3.48 8.85 -1.69
C ALA A 204 4.77 8.13 -2.14
N MET A 205 5.85 8.89 -2.22
CA MET A 205 7.19 8.40 -2.52
C MET A 205 8.10 8.69 -1.34
N ILE A 206 8.87 7.71 -0.89
CA ILE A 206 9.75 7.82 0.27
C ILE A 206 11.16 7.35 -0.11
N SER A 207 12.18 8.05 0.38
CA SER A 207 13.57 7.63 0.15
C SER A 207 13.85 6.26 0.75
N ALA A 208 14.84 5.56 0.23
CA ALA A 208 15.36 4.33 0.83
C ALA A 208 15.82 4.59 2.29
N ILE A 209 15.93 3.51 3.06
CA ILE A 209 16.55 3.58 4.39
C ILE A 209 18.03 3.91 4.19
N PRO A 210 18.57 4.95 4.86
CA PRO A 210 19.99 5.26 4.76
C PRO A 210 20.84 4.03 5.16
N GLU A 211 21.88 3.74 4.37
CA GLU A 211 22.88 2.77 4.76
C GLU A 211 23.56 3.25 6.06
N ARG A 212 23.82 2.33 6.98
CA ARG A 212 24.50 2.61 8.25
C ARG A 212 26.00 2.61 8.07
#